data_7583fac62eb20f17307a4b8457bb4907
#
_entry.id   7583fac62eb20f17307a4b8457bb4907
#
_cell.length_a   1.000
_cell.length_b   1.000
_cell.length_c   1.000
_cell.angle_alpha   90.00
_cell.angle_beta   90.00
_cell.angle_gamma   90.00
#
_symmetry.space_group_name_H-M   'P 1'
#
loop_
_entity.id
_entity.type
_entity.pdbx_description
1 polymer ?
#
loop_
_entity_poly.entity_id
_entity_poly.type
_entity_poly.pdbx_seq_one_letter_code
_entity_poly.pdbx_strand_id
1 'polypeptide(L)'
;MEKLLFTSESVTEGHPDKLCDAVSDAILDACMEQDPMSRVACETASCTGFILVTGEITTKAQLDIPAIVRKTALEIGYDDGKKGLDGNSCAVMVSIDKQSADIAMGVDKALEAKEGDLTDDLDTGAGDQGMMFGYATNETEEYMPYPIALAHKLAFQLTKVRKDGTLTYLRPDGKTQVSVEYDEAGKPVRLEAVVLSTQHDEDVTQEQIHEDIKKYVFDPILPKNMIDAETKFFINPTGRFVIGGPHGDAGLTGRKIIVDTYGGYARHGGGAFSGKDCTKVDRSAAYAARYVAKNLVAAGFADRCEIQLSYAIGVAQPTSIMVDTFGTGKLADDRIVEIVRENFDLRPAGIIKMLDLRRPIYRQTAAYGHFGRTDIKLPWEALDKVNDLKKYL
;
A
#
# COMPACT_ATOMS: atom_id res chain seq x y z
N MET A 1 -11.28 -4.87 33.91
CA MET A 1 -11.71 -4.13 32.72
C MET A 1 -11.39 -4.98 31.50
N GLU A 2 -12.26 -4.97 30.50
CA GLU A 2 -11.98 -5.63 29.22
C GLU A 2 -10.86 -4.87 28.50
N LYS A 3 -9.86 -5.59 27.94
CA LYS A 3 -8.72 -4.96 27.26
C LYS A 3 -9.17 -4.36 25.93
N LEU A 4 -8.79 -3.13 25.62
CA LEU A 4 -9.00 -2.53 24.30
C LEU A 4 -7.88 -3.02 23.36
N LEU A 5 -8.18 -3.99 22.51
CA LEU A 5 -7.22 -4.60 21.59
C LEU A 5 -7.52 -4.19 20.15
N PHE A 6 -6.46 -3.88 19.39
CA PHE A 6 -6.54 -3.72 17.94
C PHE A 6 -5.47 -4.56 17.25
N THR A 7 -5.83 -5.20 16.13
CA THR A 7 -4.97 -6.12 15.40
C THR A 7 -4.85 -5.72 13.94
N SER A 8 -3.63 -5.71 13.43
CA SER A 8 -3.36 -5.57 11.99
C SER A 8 -2.44 -6.69 11.50
N GLU A 9 -2.55 -7.02 10.23
CA GLU A 9 -1.69 -7.99 9.57
C GLU A 9 -0.90 -7.36 8.42
N SER A 10 0.21 -7.98 8.06
CA SER A 10 0.99 -7.70 6.87
C SER A 10 1.49 -9.01 6.24
N VAL A 11 1.97 -8.92 5.02
CA VAL A 11 2.50 -10.05 4.27
C VAL A 11 3.81 -9.68 3.59
N THR A 12 4.63 -10.69 3.29
CA THR A 12 5.88 -10.48 2.54
C THR A 12 5.62 -10.22 1.06
N GLU A 13 6.63 -9.75 0.34
CA GLU A 13 6.58 -9.56 -1.12
C GLU A 13 6.28 -10.87 -1.89
N GLY A 14 6.56 -12.03 -1.29
CA GLY A 14 6.32 -13.36 -1.87
C GLY A 14 4.92 -13.92 -1.61
N HIS A 15 4.07 -13.24 -0.85
CA HIS A 15 2.66 -13.62 -0.77
C HIS A 15 2.03 -13.58 -2.18
N PRO A 16 1.21 -14.56 -2.61
CA PRO A 16 0.69 -14.63 -3.98
C PRO A 16 0.02 -13.33 -4.45
N ASP A 17 -0.82 -12.70 -3.63
CA ASP A 17 -1.44 -11.42 -3.98
C ASP A 17 -0.40 -10.31 -4.15
N LYS A 18 0.64 -10.27 -3.31
CA LYS A 18 1.70 -9.25 -3.41
C LYS A 18 2.66 -9.48 -4.57
N LEU A 19 2.89 -10.73 -4.98
CA LEU A 19 3.53 -11.05 -6.25
C LEU A 19 2.75 -10.43 -7.42
N CYS A 20 1.41 -10.58 -7.42
CA CYS A 20 0.55 -10.01 -8.46
C CYS A 20 0.58 -8.49 -8.46
N ASP A 21 0.51 -7.85 -7.28
CA ASP A 21 0.66 -6.40 -7.14
C ASP A 21 2.02 -5.93 -7.67
N ALA A 22 3.08 -6.64 -7.34
CA ALA A 22 4.43 -6.32 -7.78
C ALA A 22 4.61 -6.44 -9.30
N VAL A 23 4.00 -7.45 -9.93
CA VAL A 23 4.01 -7.62 -11.39
C VAL A 23 3.25 -6.49 -12.06
N SER A 24 2.04 -6.18 -11.59
CA SER A 24 1.21 -5.11 -12.14
C SER A 24 1.89 -3.74 -12.05
N ASP A 25 2.52 -3.43 -10.92
CA ASP A 25 3.26 -2.18 -10.75
C ASP A 25 4.60 -2.16 -11.51
N ALA A 26 5.26 -3.30 -11.71
CA ALA A 26 6.46 -3.38 -12.56
C ALA A 26 6.13 -3.06 -14.04
N ILE A 27 4.98 -3.52 -14.52
CA ILE A 27 4.49 -3.21 -15.89
C ILE A 27 4.14 -1.71 -15.97
N LEU A 28 3.46 -1.16 -14.96
CA LEU A 28 3.17 0.28 -14.87
C LEU A 28 4.45 1.12 -14.91
N ASP A 29 5.44 0.80 -14.09
CA ASP A 29 6.70 1.53 -14.05
C ASP A 29 7.45 1.45 -15.40
N ALA A 30 7.45 0.30 -16.06
CA ALA A 30 8.04 0.13 -17.38
C ALA A 30 7.32 0.97 -18.46
N CYS A 31 6.00 1.18 -18.34
CA CYS A 31 5.27 2.15 -19.17
C CYS A 31 5.73 3.57 -18.88
N MET A 32 5.76 3.97 -17.59
CA MET A 32 6.08 5.33 -17.17
C MET A 32 7.51 5.76 -17.51
N GLU A 33 8.46 4.83 -17.50
CA GLU A 33 9.85 5.09 -17.88
C GLU A 33 9.99 5.56 -19.34
N GLN A 34 9.15 5.03 -20.25
CA GLN A 34 9.21 5.32 -21.68
C GLN A 34 8.15 6.33 -22.14
N ASP A 35 7.00 6.36 -21.47
CA ASP A 35 5.87 7.22 -21.78
C ASP A 35 5.15 7.65 -20.49
N PRO A 36 5.53 8.79 -19.88
CA PRO A 36 4.88 9.30 -18.66
C PRO A 36 3.38 9.58 -18.80
N MET A 37 2.87 9.63 -20.03
CA MET A 37 1.45 9.86 -20.33
C MET A 37 0.66 8.56 -20.49
N SER A 38 1.27 7.40 -20.25
CA SER A 38 0.62 6.10 -20.34
C SER A 38 -0.64 6.02 -19.47
N ARG A 39 -1.66 5.36 -20.01
CA ARG A 39 -2.88 4.99 -19.30
C ARG A 39 -2.81 3.48 -19.02
N VAL A 40 -2.79 3.11 -17.76
CA VAL A 40 -2.56 1.73 -17.32
C VAL A 40 -3.61 1.33 -16.30
N ALA A 41 -4.30 0.24 -16.59
CA ALA A 41 -5.12 -0.54 -15.68
C ALA A 41 -4.70 -2.00 -15.90
N CYS A 42 -3.77 -2.48 -15.09
CA CYS A 42 -3.13 -3.80 -15.25
C CYS A 42 -3.40 -4.66 -14.04
N GLU A 43 -4.05 -5.79 -14.25
CA GLU A 43 -4.29 -6.80 -13.23
C GLU A 43 -3.49 -8.06 -13.54
N THR A 44 -3.06 -8.73 -12.47
CA THR A 44 -2.30 -9.97 -12.54
C THR A 44 -2.98 -11.03 -11.68
N ALA A 45 -3.07 -12.26 -12.19
CA ALA A 45 -3.44 -13.43 -11.42
C ALA A 45 -2.32 -14.46 -11.44
N SER A 46 -2.11 -15.18 -10.33
CA SER A 46 -1.10 -16.23 -10.23
C SER A 46 -1.66 -17.49 -9.58
N CYS A 47 -1.22 -18.64 -10.05
CA CYS A 47 -1.48 -19.94 -9.43
C CYS A 47 -0.31 -20.87 -9.74
N THR A 48 -0.43 -22.17 -9.44
CA THR A 48 0.62 -23.16 -9.66
C THR A 48 1.21 -23.11 -11.07
N GLY A 49 2.47 -22.66 -11.16
CA GLY A 49 3.24 -22.63 -12.43
C GLY A 49 2.75 -21.65 -13.49
N PHE A 50 1.86 -20.71 -13.14
CA PHE A 50 1.17 -19.83 -14.10
C PHE A 50 0.99 -18.43 -13.60
N ILE A 51 1.23 -17.43 -14.47
CA ILE A 51 0.91 -16.02 -14.25
C ILE A 51 0.14 -15.50 -15.47
N LEU A 52 -1.03 -14.89 -15.22
CA LEU A 52 -1.87 -14.21 -16.20
C LEU A 52 -1.78 -12.69 -15.94
N VAL A 53 -1.49 -11.94 -16.99
CA VAL A 53 -1.56 -10.46 -17.00
C VAL A 53 -2.71 -10.05 -17.91
N THR A 54 -3.61 -9.22 -17.41
CA THR A 54 -4.81 -8.76 -18.13
C THR A 54 -5.04 -7.27 -17.85
N GLY A 55 -5.91 -6.65 -18.62
CA GLY A 55 -6.31 -5.25 -18.40
C GLY A 55 -6.21 -4.39 -19.66
N GLU A 56 -6.19 -3.07 -19.47
CA GLU A 56 -6.14 -2.08 -20.55
C GLU A 56 -4.90 -1.19 -20.39
N ILE A 57 -4.10 -1.13 -21.46
CA ILE A 57 -2.90 -0.29 -21.53
C ILE A 57 -2.90 0.52 -22.84
N THR A 58 -2.89 1.85 -22.71
CA THR A 58 -2.65 2.76 -23.82
C THR A 58 -1.33 3.48 -23.59
N THR A 59 -0.31 3.15 -24.39
CA THR A 59 1.06 3.65 -24.24
C THR A 59 1.80 3.68 -25.56
N LYS A 60 2.84 4.50 -25.64
CA LYS A 60 3.86 4.47 -26.71
C LYS A 60 5.05 3.58 -26.37
N ALA A 61 5.11 3.10 -25.13
CA ALA A 61 6.19 2.24 -24.64
C ALA A 61 6.21 0.90 -25.40
N GLN A 62 7.40 0.36 -25.62
CA GLN A 62 7.62 -0.98 -26.14
C GLN A 62 7.97 -1.90 -25.00
N LEU A 63 7.07 -2.82 -24.67
CA LEU A 63 7.18 -3.68 -23.49
C LEU A 63 7.35 -5.15 -23.86
N ASP A 64 8.30 -5.83 -23.22
CA ASP A 64 8.33 -7.29 -23.14
C ASP A 64 7.70 -7.71 -21.79
N ILE A 65 6.37 -7.79 -21.77
CA ILE A 65 5.60 -8.10 -20.56
C ILE A 65 6.03 -9.47 -19.96
N PRO A 66 6.20 -10.55 -20.74
CA PRO A 66 6.69 -11.81 -20.19
C PRO A 66 8.08 -11.67 -19.51
N ALA A 67 8.99 -10.90 -20.05
CA ALA A 67 10.29 -10.65 -19.43
C ALA A 67 10.17 -9.88 -18.11
N ILE A 68 9.29 -8.85 -18.04
CA ILE A 68 9.00 -8.08 -16.82
C ILE A 68 8.43 -9.01 -15.74
N VAL A 69 7.45 -9.84 -16.08
CA VAL A 69 6.83 -10.82 -15.16
C VAL A 69 7.88 -11.76 -14.56
N ARG A 70 8.72 -12.39 -15.42
CA ARG A 70 9.76 -13.32 -14.99
C ARG A 70 10.78 -12.66 -14.09
N LYS A 71 11.28 -11.49 -14.50
CA LYS A 71 12.22 -10.69 -13.71
C LYS A 71 11.65 -10.38 -12.32
N THR A 72 10.38 -9.95 -12.23
CA THR A 72 9.72 -9.62 -10.97
C THR A 72 9.61 -10.85 -10.06
N ALA A 73 9.20 -12.00 -10.60
CA ALA A 73 9.10 -13.24 -9.83
C ALA A 73 10.48 -13.71 -9.31
N LEU A 74 11.52 -13.62 -10.14
CA LEU A 74 12.89 -13.98 -9.75
C LEU A 74 13.47 -13.04 -8.69
N GLU A 75 13.25 -11.73 -8.80
CA GLU A 75 13.67 -10.74 -7.80
C GLU A 75 13.02 -10.95 -6.43
N ILE A 76 11.78 -11.42 -6.39
CA ILE A 76 11.09 -11.83 -5.16
C ILE A 76 11.73 -13.10 -4.57
N GLY A 77 12.30 -13.96 -5.41
CA GLY A 77 12.95 -15.21 -4.99
C GLY A 77 12.23 -16.48 -5.45
N TYR A 78 11.30 -16.37 -6.39
CA TYR A 78 10.64 -17.51 -7.04
C TYR A 78 11.50 -17.99 -8.22
N ASP A 79 12.56 -18.71 -7.93
CA ASP A 79 13.57 -19.22 -8.86
C ASP A 79 13.63 -20.76 -8.96
N ASP A 80 12.76 -21.46 -8.19
CA ASP A 80 12.61 -22.91 -8.15
C ASP A 80 11.15 -23.28 -7.87
N GLY A 81 10.61 -24.23 -8.63
CA GLY A 81 9.24 -24.74 -8.43
C GLY A 81 8.93 -25.24 -7.01
N LYS A 82 9.95 -25.70 -6.27
CA LYS A 82 9.81 -26.09 -4.85
C LYS A 82 9.43 -24.93 -3.94
N LYS A 83 9.71 -23.70 -4.36
CA LYS A 83 9.32 -22.47 -3.62
C LYS A 83 7.87 -22.05 -3.88
N GLY A 84 7.19 -22.71 -4.83
CA GLY A 84 5.80 -22.45 -5.18
C GLY A 84 5.58 -21.83 -6.56
N LEU A 85 6.65 -21.34 -7.20
CA LEU A 85 6.70 -20.83 -8.56
C LEU A 85 8.17 -20.84 -9.03
N ASP A 86 8.40 -21.04 -10.32
CA ASP A 86 9.69 -20.80 -10.95
C ASP A 86 9.56 -19.75 -12.05
N GLY A 87 10.08 -18.56 -11.82
CA GLY A 87 10.05 -17.44 -12.77
C GLY A 87 10.78 -17.74 -14.08
N ASN A 88 11.73 -18.71 -14.11
CA ASN A 88 12.41 -19.11 -15.34
C ASN A 88 11.52 -19.92 -16.28
N SER A 89 10.62 -20.75 -15.72
CA SER A 89 9.87 -21.77 -16.48
C SER A 89 8.33 -21.67 -16.39
N CYS A 90 7.77 -20.84 -15.50
CA CYS A 90 6.32 -20.69 -15.37
C CYS A 90 5.69 -20.24 -16.70
N ALA A 91 4.44 -20.64 -16.93
CA ALA A 91 3.65 -20.12 -18.02
C ALA A 91 3.29 -18.65 -17.77
N VAL A 92 3.45 -17.79 -18.78
CA VAL A 92 3.03 -16.40 -18.74
C VAL A 92 2.05 -16.17 -19.88
N MET A 93 0.80 -15.80 -19.53
CA MET A 93 -0.20 -15.37 -20.52
C MET A 93 -0.46 -13.89 -20.39
N VAL A 94 -0.65 -13.23 -21.52
CA VAL A 94 -0.91 -11.79 -21.61
C VAL A 94 -2.16 -11.57 -22.46
N SER A 95 -3.14 -10.85 -21.90
CA SER A 95 -4.37 -10.42 -22.57
C SER A 95 -4.61 -8.95 -22.23
N ILE A 96 -3.99 -8.06 -23.00
CA ILE A 96 -4.05 -6.61 -22.81
C ILE A 96 -4.74 -5.97 -24.00
N ASP A 97 -5.75 -5.17 -23.71
CA ASP A 97 -6.47 -4.34 -24.68
C ASP A 97 -6.09 -2.86 -24.55
N LYS A 98 -6.56 -2.03 -25.50
CA LYS A 98 -6.48 -0.57 -25.37
C LYS A 98 -7.69 -0.07 -24.59
N GLN A 99 -7.48 1.03 -23.83
CA GLN A 99 -8.58 1.71 -23.15
C GLN A 99 -9.71 2.09 -24.10
N SER A 100 -10.97 1.91 -23.66
CA SER A 100 -12.16 2.30 -24.40
C SER A 100 -12.14 3.81 -24.76
N ALA A 101 -12.48 4.14 -26.00
CA ALA A 101 -12.61 5.50 -26.47
C ALA A 101 -13.69 6.29 -25.71
N ASP A 102 -14.74 5.65 -25.27
CA ASP A 102 -15.86 6.27 -24.52
C ASP A 102 -15.38 6.76 -23.13
N ILE A 103 -14.55 5.96 -22.46
CA ILE A 103 -13.94 6.36 -21.18
C ILE A 103 -12.97 7.51 -21.37
N ALA A 104 -12.12 7.46 -22.41
CA ALA A 104 -11.14 8.51 -22.71
C ALA A 104 -11.82 9.87 -22.93
N MET A 105 -12.93 9.94 -23.67
CA MET A 105 -13.66 11.19 -23.92
C MET A 105 -14.19 11.86 -22.64
N GLY A 106 -14.57 11.07 -21.62
CA GLY A 106 -15.07 11.58 -20.34
C GLY A 106 -13.96 12.11 -19.42
N VAL A 107 -12.76 11.56 -19.54
CA VAL A 107 -11.64 11.79 -18.63
C VAL A 107 -10.65 12.83 -19.16
N ASP A 108 -10.40 12.88 -20.46
CA ASP A 108 -9.38 13.75 -21.07
C ASP A 108 -9.73 15.24 -20.95
N LYS A 109 -11.01 15.57 -20.84
CA LYS A 109 -11.46 16.94 -20.58
C LYS A 109 -12.65 16.92 -19.61
N ALA A 110 -12.47 17.52 -18.43
CA ALA A 110 -13.49 17.60 -17.39
C ALA A 110 -14.76 18.34 -17.84
N LEU A 111 -15.88 18.06 -17.18
CA LEU A 111 -17.15 18.71 -17.45
C LEU A 111 -17.04 20.23 -17.29
N GLU A 112 -16.43 20.68 -16.20
CA GLU A 112 -16.22 22.10 -15.89
C GLU A 112 -15.38 22.82 -16.94
N ALA A 113 -14.41 22.12 -17.54
CA ALA A 113 -13.62 22.67 -18.65
C ALA A 113 -14.40 22.73 -19.97
N LYS A 114 -15.35 21.82 -20.19
CA LYS A 114 -16.26 21.86 -21.35
C LYS A 114 -17.29 22.97 -21.23
N GLU A 115 -17.71 23.30 -20.03
CA GLU A 115 -18.66 24.38 -19.71
C GLU A 115 -17.99 25.77 -19.59
N GLY A 116 -16.64 25.80 -19.56
CA GLY A 116 -15.86 27.04 -19.53
C GLY A 116 -15.58 27.57 -18.11
N ASP A 117 -15.89 26.79 -17.08
CA ASP A 117 -15.68 27.15 -15.67
C ASP A 117 -14.24 26.95 -15.21
N LEU A 118 -13.45 26.10 -15.91
CA LEU A 118 -12.02 25.93 -15.67
C LEU A 118 -11.21 26.66 -16.77
N THR A 119 -10.30 27.51 -16.32
CA THR A 119 -9.47 28.37 -17.18
C THR A 119 -7.98 28.05 -17.09
N ASP A 120 -7.58 27.09 -16.27
CA ASP A 120 -6.20 26.61 -16.12
C ASP A 120 -5.96 25.28 -16.86
N ASP A 121 -4.68 24.84 -16.91
CA ASP A 121 -4.24 23.62 -17.61
C ASP A 121 -4.63 22.33 -16.86
N LEU A 122 -5.39 22.42 -15.75
CA LEU A 122 -5.75 21.31 -14.89
C LEU A 122 -7.18 20.81 -15.18
N ASP A 123 -7.48 20.61 -16.44
CA ASP A 123 -8.81 20.36 -16.98
C ASP A 123 -9.20 18.87 -17.10
N THR A 124 -8.36 17.97 -16.56
CA THR A 124 -8.62 16.52 -16.58
C THR A 124 -9.69 16.15 -15.55
N GLY A 125 -10.72 15.44 -15.98
CA GLY A 125 -11.75 14.88 -15.10
C GLY A 125 -11.26 13.63 -14.36
N ALA A 126 -11.95 13.27 -13.26
CA ALA A 126 -11.68 12.02 -12.56
C ALA A 126 -11.91 10.81 -13.48
N GLY A 127 -11.02 9.82 -13.41
CA GLY A 127 -11.06 8.62 -14.24
C GLY A 127 -12.18 7.65 -13.89
N ASP A 128 -12.75 7.80 -12.69
CA ASP A 128 -13.88 7.01 -12.20
C ASP A 128 -14.62 7.80 -11.10
N GLN A 129 -15.80 7.33 -10.74
CA GLN A 129 -16.44 7.67 -9.49
C GLN A 129 -15.80 6.91 -8.34
N GLY A 130 -15.89 7.41 -7.10
CA GLY A 130 -15.42 6.68 -5.95
C GLY A 130 -15.21 7.54 -4.72
N MET A 131 -14.86 6.88 -3.62
CA MET A 131 -14.45 7.51 -2.38
C MET A 131 -13.08 6.95 -1.96
N MET A 132 -12.20 7.82 -1.49
CA MET A 132 -10.84 7.49 -1.08
C MET A 132 -10.60 8.05 0.31
N PHE A 133 -9.81 7.33 1.10
CA PHE A 133 -9.50 7.71 2.47
C PHE A 133 -7.99 7.90 2.66
N GLY A 134 -7.65 8.91 3.46
CA GLY A 134 -6.32 9.09 4.02
C GLY A 134 -6.40 9.14 5.53
N TYR A 135 -5.36 8.68 6.20
CA TYR A 135 -5.29 8.67 7.66
C TYR A 135 -3.87 8.98 8.13
N ALA A 136 -3.78 9.59 9.30
CA ALA A 136 -2.53 9.75 10.04
C ALA A 136 -2.83 9.79 11.54
N THR A 137 -1.86 9.34 12.34
CA THR A 137 -1.89 9.38 13.80
C THR A 137 -0.48 9.65 14.33
N ASN A 138 -0.37 10.24 15.51
CA ASN A 138 0.91 10.49 16.16
C ASN A 138 1.43 9.30 16.99
N GLU A 139 0.86 8.09 16.77
CA GLU A 139 1.27 6.86 17.48
C GLU A 139 2.68 6.41 17.13
N THR A 140 3.15 6.71 15.91
CA THR A 140 4.49 6.36 15.41
C THR A 140 5.16 7.56 14.75
N GLU A 141 6.47 7.52 14.59
CA GLU A 141 7.24 8.57 13.92
C GLU A 141 6.86 8.73 12.44
N GLU A 142 6.44 7.65 11.79
CA GLU A 142 5.93 7.64 10.43
C GLU A 142 4.46 8.08 10.30
N TYR A 143 3.81 8.45 11.41
CA TYR A 143 2.39 8.84 11.47
C TYR A 143 1.42 7.74 11.02
N MET A 144 1.73 6.49 11.36
CA MET A 144 0.92 5.31 11.08
C MET A 144 0.35 4.70 12.37
N PRO A 145 -0.80 3.99 12.27
CA PRO A 145 -1.28 3.15 13.38
C PRO A 145 -0.23 2.11 13.78
N TYR A 146 -0.03 1.96 15.07
CA TYR A 146 1.04 1.15 15.63
C TYR A 146 1.00 -0.33 15.17
N PRO A 147 -0.18 -1.02 15.14
CA PRO A 147 -0.23 -2.43 14.77
C PRO A 147 0.24 -2.69 13.33
N ILE A 148 -0.22 -1.89 12.37
CA ILE A 148 0.17 -2.08 10.96
C ILE A 148 1.63 -1.68 10.72
N ALA A 149 2.10 -0.60 11.34
CA ALA A 149 3.49 -0.19 11.23
C ALA A 149 4.43 -1.31 11.71
N LEU A 150 4.11 -1.94 12.84
CA LEU A 150 4.91 -3.03 13.38
C LEU A 150 4.80 -4.31 12.57
N ALA A 151 3.60 -4.65 12.07
CA ALA A 151 3.39 -5.79 11.18
C ALA A 151 4.21 -5.66 9.88
N HIS A 152 4.25 -4.47 9.27
CA HIS A 152 5.10 -4.21 8.09
C HIS A 152 6.59 -4.35 8.40
N LYS A 153 7.05 -3.81 9.52
CA LYS A 153 8.47 -3.92 9.94
C LYS A 153 8.89 -5.38 10.13
N LEU A 154 8.01 -6.22 10.71
CA LEU A 154 8.25 -7.65 10.86
C LEU A 154 8.30 -8.38 9.51
N ALA A 155 7.34 -8.11 8.61
CA ALA A 155 7.31 -8.72 7.28
C ALA A 155 8.53 -8.31 6.43
N PHE A 156 8.94 -7.05 6.52
CA PHE A 156 10.14 -6.55 5.86
C PHE A 156 11.42 -7.20 6.42
N GLN A 157 11.54 -7.31 7.75
CA GLN A 157 12.69 -7.95 8.40
C GLN A 157 12.78 -9.44 8.04
N LEU A 158 11.64 -10.15 7.97
CA LEU A 158 11.58 -11.54 7.53
C LEU A 158 12.13 -11.70 6.11
N THR A 159 11.74 -10.82 5.20
CA THR A 159 12.27 -10.82 3.82
C THR A 159 13.75 -10.46 3.78
N LYS A 160 14.19 -9.50 4.59
CA LYS A 160 15.58 -9.09 4.67
C LYS A 160 16.48 -10.24 5.05
N VAL A 161 16.20 -10.96 6.15
CA VAL A 161 17.02 -12.09 6.62
C VAL A 161 17.02 -13.28 5.66
N ARG A 162 15.99 -13.42 4.83
CA ARG A 162 15.95 -14.35 3.72
C ARG A 162 16.89 -13.92 2.59
N LYS A 163 16.76 -12.68 2.12
CA LYS A 163 17.52 -12.17 0.94
C LYS A 163 19.00 -11.95 1.20
N ASP A 164 19.38 -11.57 2.42
CA ASP A 164 20.80 -11.39 2.78
C ASP A 164 21.52 -12.71 3.14
N GLY A 165 20.79 -13.84 3.13
CA GLY A 165 21.34 -15.16 3.38
C GLY A 165 21.53 -15.50 4.87
N THR A 166 21.02 -14.68 5.80
CA THR A 166 21.05 -14.97 7.24
C THR A 166 20.28 -16.26 7.54
N LEU A 167 19.08 -16.40 6.95
CA LEU A 167 18.22 -17.59 7.09
C LEU A 167 17.93 -18.18 5.70
N THR A 168 18.83 -19.04 5.21
CA THR A 168 18.80 -19.58 3.85
C THR A 168 17.66 -20.55 3.56
N TYR A 169 17.06 -21.15 4.59
CA TYR A 169 15.94 -22.08 4.47
C TYR A 169 14.58 -21.38 4.32
N LEU A 170 14.51 -20.05 4.48
CA LEU A 170 13.28 -19.30 4.28
C LEU A 170 12.92 -19.20 2.80
N ARG A 171 11.62 -19.38 2.51
CA ARG A 171 11.03 -19.19 1.19
C ARG A 171 10.29 -17.86 1.11
N PRO A 172 9.86 -17.41 -0.09
CA PRO A 172 9.35 -16.04 -0.26
C PRO A 172 8.05 -15.71 0.48
N ASP A 173 7.15 -16.69 0.67
CA ASP A 173 5.81 -16.47 1.24
C ASP A 173 5.86 -16.37 2.78
N GLY A 174 5.15 -15.38 3.31
CA GLY A 174 5.04 -15.19 4.75
C GLY A 174 4.02 -14.14 5.15
N LYS A 175 3.56 -14.24 6.39
CA LYS A 175 2.55 -13.35 6.99
C LYS A 175 2.97 -12.95 8.39
N THR A 176 2.60 -11.74 8.79
CA THR A 176 2.77 -11.23 10.15
C THR A 176 1.47 -10.62 10.65
N GLN A 177 1.23 -10.70 11.95
CA GLN A 177 0.08 -10.07 12.58
C GLN A 177 0.48 -9.58 13.97
N VAL A 178 0.02 -8.39 14.35
CA VAL A 178 0.31 -7.78 15.64
C VAL A 178 -0.98 -7.31 16.28
N SER A 179 -1.22 -7.76 17.51
CA SER A 179 -2.29 -7.29 18.38
C SER A 179 -1.72 -6.38 19.46
N VAL A 180 -2.21 -5.15 19.51
CA VAL A 180 -1.77 -4.10 20.43
C VAL A 180 -2.89 -3.79 21.42
N GLU A 181 -2.54 -3.67 22.68
CA GLU A 181 -3.41 -3.17 23.73
C GLU A 181 -3.28 -1.65 23.82
N TYR A 182 -4.42 -0.97 23.91
CA TYR A 182 -4.53 0.47 24.04
C TYR A 182 -5.10 0.85 25.39
N ASP A 183 -4.68 1.99 25.93
CA ASP A 183 -5.29 2.57 27.12
C ASP A 183 -6.60 3.32 26.80
N GLU A 184 -7.26 3.84 27.84
CA GLU A 184 -8.50 4.62 27.69
C GLU A 184 -8.34 5.91 26.90
N ALA A 185 -7.12 6.44 26.79
CA ALA A 185 -6.79 7.60 25.97
C ALA A 185 -6.48 7.24 24.49
N GLY A 186 -6.52 5.95 24.15
CA GLY A 186 -6.23 5.45 22.81
C GLY A 186 -4.74 5.40 22.48
N LYS A 187 -3.86 5.29 23.50
CA LYS A 187 -2.41 5.13 23.30
C LYS A 187 -2.01 3.67 23.36
N PRO A 188 -1.12 3.21 22.47
CA PRO A 188 -0.60 1.84 22.52
C PRO A 188 0.26 1.65 23.77
N VAL A 189 -0.02 0.58 24.56
CA VAL A 189 0.65 0.35 25.84
C VAL A 189 1.42 -0.96 25.92
N ARG A 190 0.98 -2.02 25.21
CA ARG A 190 1.68 -3.31 25.18
C ARG A 190 1.28 -4.15 23.96
N LEU A 191 2.10 -5.16 23.67
CA LEU A 191 1.80 -6.18 22.68
C LEU A 191 1.06 -7.35 23.35
N GLU A 192 -0.16 -7.62 22.91
CA GLU A 192 -0.93 -8.78 23.37
C GLU A 192 -0.50 -10.06 22.65
N ALA A 193 -0.34 -9.99 21.32
CA ALA A 193 0.07 -11.12 20.51
C ALA A 193 0.86 -10.70 19.27
N VAL A 194 1.84 -11.53 18.91
CA VAL A 194 2.59 -11.44 17.65
C VAL A 194 2.53 -12.79 16.96
N VAL A 195 2.02 -12.81 15.72
CA VAL A 195 1.92 -14.00 14.90
C VAL A 195 2.85 -13.84 13.68
N LEU A 196 3.61 -14.86 13.38
CA LEU A 196 4.42 -14.94 12.17
C LEU A 196 4.28 -16.34 11.56
N SER A 197 3.92 -16.38 10.28
CA SER A 197 3.95 -17.60 9.48
C SER A 197 4.89 -17.40 8.31
N THR A 198 5.83 -18.31 8.11
CA THR A 198 6.81 -18.24 7.03
C THR A 198 6.96 -19.57 6.33
N GLN A 199 6.96 -19.53 5.01
CA GLN A 199 7.30 -20.67 4.18
C GLN A 199 8.79 -21.00 4.36
N HIS A 200 9.11 -22.30 4.40
CA HIS A 200 10.46 -22.80 4.68
C HIS A 200 10.78 -24.08 3.91
N ASP A 201 12.05 -24.44 3.85
CA ASP A 201 12.50 -25.72 3.34
C ASP A 201 12.07 -26.88 4.25
N GLU A 202 11.92 -28.07 3.68
CA GLU A 202 11.40 -29.24 4.40
C GLU A 202 12.37 -29.84 5.44
N ASP A 203 13.67 -29.54 5.30
CA ASP A 203 14.74 -30.10 6.12
C ASP A 203 14.99 -29.34 7.43
N VAL A 204 14.35 -28.16 7.64
CA VAL A 204 14.49 -27.37 8.87
C VAL A 204 13.46 -27.78 9.91
N THR A 205 13.86 -27.86 11.18
CA THR A 205 12.95 -28.19 12.28
C THR A 205 12.17 -26.97 12.76
N GLN A 206 11.01 -27.19 13.39
CA GLN A 206 10.21 -26.10 13.96
C GLN A 206 10.93 -25.40 15.11
N GLU A 207 11.70 -26.13 15.92
CA GLU A 207 12.51 -25.58 17.00
C GLU A 207 13.52 -24.58 16.45
N GLN A 208 14.23 -24.92 15.36
CA GLN A 208 15.18 -24.04 14.69
C GLN A 208 14.50 -22.78 14.15
N ILE A 209 13.32 -22.94 13.50
CA ILE A 209 12.55 -21.80 12.99
C ILE A 209 12.15 -20.88 14.14
N HIS A 210 11.66 -21.40 15.27
CA HIS A 210 11.24 -20.61 16.42
C HIS A 210 12.41 -19.82 17.03
N GLU A 211 13.57 -20.45 17.22
CA GLU A 211 14.77 -19.78 17.75
C GLU A 211 15.27 -18.68 16.81
N ASP A 212 15.35 -18.98 15.52
CA ASP A 212 15.86 -18.05 14.51
C ASP A 212 14.92 -16.86 14.27
N ILE A 213 13.61 -17.10 14.17
CA ILE A 213 12.63 -16.02 14.02
C ILE A 213 12.64 -15.10 15.24
N LYS A 214 12.71 -15.66 16.45
CA LYS A 214 12.84 -14.86 17.66
C LYS A 214 14.09 -13.99 17.62
N LYS A 215 15.24 -14.58 17.32
CA LYS A 215 16.56 -13.93 17.34
C LYS A 215 16.73 -12.90 16.22
N TYR A 216 16.34 -13.24 14.98
CA TYR A 216 16.68 -12.45 13.80
C TYR A 216 15.54 -11.59 13.26
N VAL A 217 14.29 -11.87 13.69
CA VAL A 217 13.11 -11.11 13.24
C VAL A 217 12.46 -10.36 14.40
N PHE A 218 12.12 -11.03 15.52
CA PHE A 218 11.41 -10.40 16.62
C PHE A 218 12.32 -9.48 17.46
N ASP A 219 13.44 -9.97 17.93
CA ASP A 219 14.35 -9.22 18.81
C ASP A 219 14.86 -7.89 18.22
N PRO A 220 15.15 -7.78 16.90
CA PRO A 220 15.54 -6.51 16.29
C PRO A 220 14.40 -5.51 16.07
N ILE A 221 13.14 -5.97 16.01
CA ILE A 221 12.00 -5.16 15.60
C ILE A 221 11.06 -4.83 16.75
N LEU A 222 10.81 -5.80 17.64
CA LEU A 222 9.82 -5.62 18.69
C LEU A 222 10.34 -4.75 19.84
N PRO A 223 9.60 -3.71 20.25
CA PRO A 223 10.02 -2.84 21.34
C PRO A 223 9.92 -3.56 22.69
N LYS A 224 11.04 -3.72 23.38
CA LYS A 224 11.15 -4.47 24.64
C LYS A 224 10.25 -3.93 25.76
N ASN A 225 9.99 -2.63 25.76
CA ASN A 225 9.12 -1.98 26.74
C ASN A 225 7.63 -2.24 26.54
N MET A 226 7.24 -2.85 25.42
CA MET A 226 5.85 -3.24 25.13
C MET A 226 5.62 -4.74 25.25
N ILE A 227 6.63 -5.51 25.67
CA ILE A 227 6.57 -6.96 25.84
C ILE A 227 6.63 -7.28 27.32
N ASP A 228 5.76 -8.18 27.77
CA ASP A 228 5.74 -8.72 29.14
C ASP A 228 5.54 -10.24 29.14
N ALA A 229 5.36 -10.81 30.33
CA ALA A 229 5.20 -12.26 30.49
C ALA A 229 3.87 -12.81 29.92
N GLU A 230 2.89 -11.93 29.65
CA GLU A 230 1.59 -12.31 29.08
C GLU A 230 1.58 -12.17 27.55
N THR A 231 2.57 -11.54 26.94
CA THR A 231 2.68 -11.38 25.49
C THR A 231 2.82 -12.75 24.81
N LYS A 232 1.93 -13.03 23.87
CA LYS A 232 1.86 -14.32 23.16
C LYS A 232 2.62 -14.26 21.85
N PHE A 233 3.44 -15.26 21.58
CA PHE A 233 4.19 -15.41 20.32
C PHE A 233 3.75 -16.68 19.62
N PHE A 234 3.31 -16.55 18.36
CA PHE A 234 2.90 -17.66 17.51
C PHE A 234 3.77 -17.68 16.26
N ILE A 235 4.66 -18.66 16.16
CA ILE A 235 5.55 -18.84 14.98
C ILE A 235 5.15 -20.15 14.32
N ASN A 236 4.74 -20.11 13.05
CA ASN A 236 4.23 -21.27 12.31
C ASN A 236 3.29 -22.16 13.16
N PRO A 237 2.19 -21.63 13.71
CA PRO A 237 1.36 -22.37 14.68
C PRO A 237 0.73 -23.65 14.09
N THR A 238 0.67 -23.80 12.78
CA THR A 238 0.24 -25.02 12.08
C THR A 238 1.36 -26.07 11.94
N GLY A 239 2.59 -25.72 12.35
CA GLY A 239 3.78 -26.56 12.28
C GLY A 239 4.51 -26.45 10.94
N ARG A 240 4.04 -27.11 9.89
CA ARG A 240 4.73 -27.19 8.59
C ARG A 240 4.15 -26.21 7.59
N PHE A 241 5.02 -25.37 6.98
CA PHE A 241 4.64 -24.45 5.88
C PHE A 241 5.67 -24.54 4.73
N VAL A 242 5.72 -25.70 4.08
CA VAL A 242 6.63 -25.96 2.94
C VAL A 242 5.96 -25.63 1.62
N ILE A 243 4.67 -25.98 1.46
CA ILE A 243 3.87 -25.61 0.29
C ILE A 243 3.31 -24.20 0.54
N GLY A 244 3.69 -23.26 -0.30
CA GLY A 244 3.28 -21.86 -0.21
C GLY A 244 3.47 -21.15 -1.55
N GLY A 245 3.36 -19.81 -1.55
CA GLY A 245 3.35 -19.03 -2.77
C GLY A 245 2.18 -19.39 -3.69
N PRO A 246 2.25 -19.12 -4.99
CA PRO A 246 1.17 -19.42 -5.95
C PRO A 246 0.76 -20.89 -6.03
N HIS A 247 1.59 -21.82 -5.55
CA HIS A 247 1.24 -23.23 -5.45
C HIS A 247 0.31 -23.52 -4.27
N GLY A 248 0.48 -22.77 -3.17
CA GLY A 248 -0.35 -22.95 -1.97
C GLY A 248 -1.70 -22.25 -2.06
N ASP A 249 -1.72 -21.06 -2.65
CA ASP A 249 -2.92 -20.22 -2.82
C ASP A 249 -2.79 -19.35 -4.07
N ALA A 250 -3.90 -19.11 -4.75
CA ALA A 250 -3.92 -18.24 -5.92
C ALA A 250 -3.78 -16.77 -5.50
N GLY A 251 -3.01 -16.00 -6.26
CA GLY A 251 -2.85 -14.55 -6.10
C GLY A 251 -3.64 -13.76 -7.12
N LEU A 252 -4.03 -12.55 -6.72
CA LEU A 252 -4.69 -11.58 -7.59
C LEU A 252 -4.31 -10.16 -7.16
N THR A 253 -4.05 -9.27 -8.12
CA THR A 253 -3.83 -7.84 -7.88
C THR A 253 -4.99 -7.23 -7.10
N GLY A 254 -4.67 -6.42 -6.08
CA GLY A 254 -5.68 -5.66 -5.33
C GLY A 254 -6.46 -6.46 -4.28
N ARG A 255 -5.95 -7.61 -3.83
CA ARG A 255 -6.58 -8.40 -2.75
C ARG A 255 -5.96 -8.19 -1.37
N LYS A 256 -5.03 -7.27 -1.23
CA LYS A 256 -4.39 -6.90 0.04
C LYS A 256 -4.52 -5.40 0.34
N ILE A 257 -5.66 -4.81 -0.04
CA ILE A 257 -5.91 -3.35 0.03
C ILE A 257 -5.85 -2.80 1.47
N ILE A 258 -6.17 -3.60 2.47
CA ILE A 258 -6.10 -3.20 3.88
C ILE A 258 -4.66 -3.24 4.38
N VAL A 259 -3.86 -4.24 3.94
CA VAL A 259 -2.41 -4.30 4.18
C VAL A 259 -1.72 -3.12 3.48
N ASP A 260 -2.14 -2.75 2.28
CA ASP A 260 -1.58 -1.65 1.50
C ASP A 260 -1.80 -0.29 2.18
N THR A 261 -2.79 -0.16 3.05
CA THR A 261 -3.21 1.11 3.65
C THR A 261 -2.94 1.15 5.15
N TYR A 262 -3.97 1.03 6.00
CA TYR A 262 -3.85 1.31 7.45
C TYR A 262 -4.15 0.10 8.34
N GLY A 263 -4.14 -1.14 7.79
CA GLY A 263 -4.34 -2.37 8.56
C GLY A 263 -5.71 -2.48 9.24
N GLY A 264 -6.73 -1.82 8.69
CA GLY A 264 -8.09 -1.80 9.24
C GLY A 264 -8.36 -0.68 10.25
N TYR A 265 -7.36 0.14 10.58
CA TYR A 265 -7.50 1.21 11.57
C TYR A 265 -8.31 2.41 11.01
N ALA A 266 -8.24 2.67 9.72
CA ALA A 266 -9.02 3.68 9.01
C ALA A 266 -10.04 3.03 8.07
N ARG A 267 -11.03 3.81 7.63
CA ARG A 267 -11.96 3.42 6.57
C ARG A 267 -11.23 3.21 5.26
N HIS A 268 -11.84 2.46 4.34
CA HIS A 268 -11.31 2.20 3.01
C HIS A 268 -12.41 2.34 1.95
N GLY A 269 -12.08 2.95 0.81
CA GLY A 269 -13.04 3.15 -0.28
C GLY A 269 -13.26 1.93 -1.18
N GLY A 270 -12.42 0.90 -1.06
CA GLY A 270 -12.50 -0.34 -1.83
C GLY A 270 -11.61 -0.38 -3.06
N GLY A 271 -11.04 0.75 -3.52
CA GLY A 271 -10.17 0.81 -4.69
C GLY A 271 -8.78 0.24 -4.43
N ALA A 272 -8.32 -0.68 -5.28
CA ALA A 272 -6.95 -1.17 -5.29
C ALA A 272 -6.00 -0.15 -5.93
N PHE A 273 -4.71 -0.17 -5.54
CA PHE A 273 -3.70 0.75 -6.05
C PHE A 273 -2.86 0.16 -7.18
N SER A 274 -2.29 -1.04 -6.96
CA SER A 274 -1.33 -1.65 -7.87
C SER A 274 -1.90 -1.83 -9.27
N GLY A 275 -1.07 -1.59 -10.29
CA GLY A 275 -1.44 -1.67 -11.70
C GLY A 275 -2.18 -0.46 -12.26
N LYS A 276 -2.53 0.54 -11.43
CA LYS A 276 -3.25 1.75 -11.84
C LYS A 276 -2.29 2.92 -11.96
N ASP A 277 -2.31 3.63 -13.11
CA ASP A 277 -1.59 4.90 -13.29
C ASP A 277 -2.23 6.05 -12.48
N CYS A 278 -1.52 7.16 -12.37
CA CYS A 278 -1.90 8.31 -11.55
C CYS A 278 -3.19 9.03 -11.96
N THR A 279 -3.79 8.73 -13.11
CA THR A 279 -5.08 9.28 -13.52
C THR A 279 -6.26 8.57 -12.86
N LYS A 280 -6.04 7.39 -12.28
CA LYS A 280 -7.02 6.66 -11.50
C LYS A 280 -7.04 7.21 -10.08
N VAL A 281 -8.14 7.88 -9.73
CA VAL A 281 -8.31 8.54 -8.42
C VAL A 281 -8.29 7.56 -7.24
N ASP A 282 -8.64 6.29 -7.45
CA ASP A 282 -8.47 5.22 -6.45
C ASP A 282 -7.07 5.24 -5.86
N ARG A 283 -6.04 5.46 -6.67
CA ARG A 283 -4.65 5.52 -6.24
C ARG A 283 -4.23 6.95 -5.91
N SER A 284 -4.33 7.87 -6.84
CA SER A 284 -3.80 9.22 -6.69
C SER A 284 -4.49 10.02 -5.57
N ALA A 285 -5.81 9.93 -5.45
CA ALA A 285 -6.55 10.63 -4.41
C ALA A 285 -6.38 9.99 -3.03
N ALA A 286 -6.18 8.67 -2.93
CA ALA A 286 -5.81 8.02 -1.68
C ALA A 286 -4.42 8.50 -1.20
N TYR A 287 -3.46 8.66 -2.12
CA TYR A 287 -2.15 9.23 -1.80
C TYR A 287 -2.24 10.69 -1.38
N ALA A 288 -3.06 11.50 -2.07
CA ALA A 288 -3.30 12.89 -1.69
C ALA A 288 -3.99 13.00 -0.32
N ALA A 289 -4.98 12.16 -0.04
CA ALA A 289 -5.66 12.13 1.25
C ALA A 289 -4.69 11.75 2.39
N ARG A 290 -3.77 10.80 2.16
CA ARG A 290 -2.67 10.49 3.10
C ARG A 290 -1.75 11.70 3.32
N TYR A 291 -1.34 12.36 2.24
CA TYR A 291 -0.49 13.55 2.32
C TYR A 291 -1.13 14.67 3.13
N VAL A 292 -2.42 14.94 2.92
CA VAL A 292 -3.20 15.92 3.69
C VAL A 292 -3.26 15.53 5.16
N ALA A 293 -3.72 14.31 5.46
CA ALA A 293 -3.86 13.83 6.85
C ALA A 293 -2.53 13.88 7.61
N LYS A 294 -1.43 13.43 6.98
CA LYS A 294 -0.11 13.42 7.59
C LYS A 294 0.40 14.83 7.91
N ASN A 295 0.24 15.78 6.99
CA ASN A 295 0.64 17.16 7.21
C ASN A 295 -0.19 17.85 8.29
N LEU A 296 -1.50 17.58 8.38
CA LEU A 296 -2.37 18.10 9.44
C LEU A 296 -1.93 17.61 10.83
N VAL A 297 -1.73 16.29 10.99
CA VAL A 297 -1.27 15.72 12.26
C VAL A 297 0.12 16.23 12.62
N ALA A 298 1.06 16.25 11.68
CA ALA A 298 2.42 16.75 11.90
C ALA A 298 2.46 18.26 12.20
N ALA A 299 1.52 19.05 11.67
CA ALA A 299 1.38 20.46 12.02
C ALA A 299 0.76 20.65 13.41
N GLY A 300 0.18 19.61 14.00
CA GLY A 300 -0.40 19.63 15.34
C GLY A 300 -1.88 20.03 15.38
N PHE A 301 -2.62 19.85 14.28
CA PHE A 301 -4.07 20.08 14.23
C PHE A 301 -4.86 19.10 15.09
N ALA A 302 -4.40 17.86 15.14
CA ALA A 302 -5.01 16.77 15.88
C ALA A 302 -3.99 15.67 16.18
N ASP A 303 -4.30 14.76 17.12
CA ASP A 303 -3.48 13.58 17.37
C ASP A 303 -3.69 12.50 16.28
N ARG A 304 -4.88 12.48 15.67
CA ARG A 304 -5.24 11.60 14.55
C ARG A 304 -6.25 12.30 13.65
N CYS A 305 -6.17 11.98 12.36
CA CYS A 305 -7.00 12.63 11.36
C CYS A 305 -7.31 11.65 10.22
N GLU A 306 -8.56 11.54 9.85
CA GLU A 306 -9.03 10.84 8.65
C GLU A 306 -9.59 11.85 7.66
N ILE A 307 -9.22 11.69 6.39
CA ILE A 307 -9.70 12.49 5.28
C ILE A 307 -10.47 11.57 4.33
N GLN A 308 -11.69 11.94 3.95
CA GLN A 308 -12.38 11.32 2.82
C GLN A 308 -12.44 12.28 1.64
N LEU A 309 -12.11 11.80 0.46
CA LEU A 309 -12.33 12.45 -0.82
C LEU A 309 -13.31 11.63 -1.65
N SER A 310 -14.19 12.28 -2.41
CA SER A 310 -15.03 11.59 -3.38
C SER A 310 -15.08 12.33 -4.71
N TYR A 311 -15.24 11.56 -5.79
CA TYR A 311 -15.27 12.08 -7.16
C TYR A 311 -16.42 11.47 -7.96
N ALA A 312 -16.84 12.20 -8.99
CA ALA A 312 -17.69 11.69 -10.05
C ALA A 312 -16.85 11.56 -11.33
N ILE A 313 -17.08 10.52 -12.12
CA ILE A 313 -16.36 10.33 -13.39
C ILE A 313 -16.50 11.57 -14.30
N GLY A 314 -15.40 12.01 -14.89
CA GLY A 314 -15.36 13.16 -15.79
C GLY A 314 -15.49 14.53 -15.11
N VAL A 315 -15.55 14.61 -13.77
CA VAL A 315 -15.60 15.86 -13.00
C VAL A 315 -14.25 16.10 -12.35
N ALA A 316 -13.73 17.34 -12.41
CA ALA A 316 -12.42 17.67 -11.84
C ALA A 316 -12.50 17.94 -10.32
N GLN A 317 -13.49 18.67 -9.87
CA GLN A 317 -13.61 18.99 -8.45
C GLN A 317 -14.07 17.77 -7.63
N PRO A 318 -13.49 17.54 -6.43
CA PRO A 318 -14.06 16.56 -5.50
C PRO A 318 -15.52 16.87 -5.20
N THR A 319 -16.39 15.87 -5.30
CA THR A 319 -17.82 16.01 -4.95
C THR A 319 -18.02 16.21 -3.46
N SER A 320 -17.10 15.70 -2.62
CA SER A 320 -17.05 16.00 -1.19
C SER A 320 -15.64 15.86 -0.63
N ILE A 321 -15.37 16.62 0.43
CA ILE A 321 -14.20 16.50 1.30
C ILE A 321 -14.73 16.42 2.74
N MET A 322 -14.36 15.38 3.47
CA MET A 322 -14.69 15.22 4.88
C MET A 322 -13.40 15.08 5.67
N VAL A 323 -13.37 15.70 6.84
CA VAL A 323 -12.33 15.57 7.86
C VAL A 323 -12.97 15.02 9.13
N ASP A 324 -12.32 14.07 9.76
CA ASP A 324 -12.68 13.55 11.08
C ASP A 324 -11.40 13.51 11.95
N THR A 325 -11.37 14.33 12.99
CA THR A 325 -10.27 14.36 13.96
C THR A 325 -10.53 13.49 15.19
N PHE A 326 -11.63 12.75 15.20
CA PHE A 326 -12.01 11.84 16.30
C PHE A 326 -12.05 12.56 17.68
N GLY A 327 -12.42 13.83 17.68
CA GLY A 327 -12.48 14.66 18.89
C GLY A 327 -11.13 15.12 19.43
N THR A 328 -10.01 14.89 18.69
CA THR A 328 -8.67 15.34 19.07
C THR A 328 -8.25 16.66 18.42
N GLY A 329 -9.14 17.22 17.58
CA GLY A 329 -8.89 18.45 16.81
C GLY A 329 -8.78 19.70 17.69
N LYS A 330 -7.83 20.58 17.36
CA LYS A 330 -7.72 21.92 17.96
C LYS A 330 -8.65 22.92 17.33
N LEU A 331 -9.12 22.68 16.12
CA LEU A 331 -10.13 23.42 15.40
C LEU A 331 -11.31 22.49 15.10
N ALA A 332 -12.46 23.06 14.82
CA ALA A 332 -13.61 22.29 14.35
C ALA A 332 -13.31 21.66 12.98
N ASP A 333 -13.83 20.46 12.73
CA ASP A 333 -13.53 19.68 11.53
C ASP A 333 -13.94 20.41 10.23
N ASP A 334 -15.06 21.17 10.25
CA ASP A 334 -15.50 22.01 9.13
C ASP A 334 -14.49 23.13 8.81
N ARG A 335 -13.90 23.75 9.84
CA ARG A 335 -12.84 24.76 9.64
C ARG A 335 -11.58 24.11 9.04
N ILE A 336 -11.25 22.89 9.43
CA ILE A 336 -10.12 22.15 8.84
C ILE A 336 -10.41 21.84 7.37
N VAL A 337 -11.65 21.49 6.98
CA VAL A 337 -12.03 21.30 5.57
C VAL A 337 -11.77 22.55 4.74
N GLU A 338 -12.11 23.76 5.24
CA GLU A 338 -11.82 25.02 4.55
C GLU A 338 -10.31 25.20 4.33
N ILE A 339 -9.51 24.97 5.39
CA ILE A 339 -8.04 25.07 5.33
C ILE A 339 -7.46 24.07 4.33
N VAL A 340 -7.98 22.85 4.26
CA VAL A 340 -7.60 21.85 3.27
C VAL A 340 -7.84 22.37 1.86
N ARG A 341 -9.02 22.93 1.58
CA ARG A 341 -9.36 23.52 0.28
C ARG A 341 -8.44 24.68 -0.13
N GLU A 342 -8.02 25.50 0.84
CA GLU A 342 -7.12 26.64 0.61
C GLU A 342 -5.68 26.22 0.28
N ASN A 343 -5.20 25.08 0.81
CA ASN A 343 -3.79 24.69 0.78
C ASN A 343 -3.46 23.52 -0.16
N PHE A 344 -4.46 22.76 -0.61
CA PHE A 344 -4.26 21.55 -1.42
C PHE A 344 -5.18 21.55 -2.64
N ASP A 345 -4.60 21.43 -3.83
CA ASP A 345 -5.37 21.20 -5.05
C ASP A 345 -5.69 19.72 -5.19
N LEU A 346 -6.93 19.36 -4.87
CA LEU A 346 -7.40 17.98 -4.86
C LEU A 346 -8.12 17.58 -6.15
N ARG A 347 -8.03 18.39 -7.23
CA ARG A 347 -8.40 17.97 -8.58
C ARG A 347 -7.43 16.88 -9.07
N PRO A 348 -7.85 15.90 -9.89
CA PRO A 348 -6.96 14.83 -10.37
C PRO A 348 -5.62 15.34 -10.94
N ALA A 349 -5.66 16.31 -11.85
CA ALA A 349 -4.45 16.91 -12.43
C ALA A 349 -3.63 17.71 -11.39
N GLY A 350 -4.30 18.37 -10.43
CA GLY A 350 -3.67 19.06 -9.30
C GLY A 350 -2.88 18.09 -8.41
N ILE A 351 -3.46 16.95 -8.07
CA ILE A 351 -2.81 15.88 -7.30
C ILE A 351 -1.59 15.34 -8.04
N ILE A 352 -1.73 15.02 -9.33
CA ILE A 352 -0.63 14.50 -10.16
C ILE A 352 0.55 15.48 -10.17
N LYS A 353 0.28 16.77 -10.30
CA LYS A 353 1.30 17.83 -10.30
C LYS A 353 1.90 18.01 -8.90
N MET A 354 1.07 18.11 -7.86
CA MET A 354 1.49 18.33 -6.47
C MET A 354 2.40 17.21 -5.96
N LEU A 355 2.09 15.97 -6.28
CA LEU A 355 2.83 14.80 -5.84
C LEU A 355 3.80 14.24 -6.89
N ASP A 356 3.93 14.92 -8.06
CA ASP A 356 4.83 14.50 -9.15
C ASP A 356 4.71 13.00 -9.47
N LEU A 357 3.47 12.55 -9.78
CA LEU A 357 3.12 11.14 -9.90
C LEU A 357 3.42 10.51 -11.28
N ARG A 358 3.86 11.28 -12.28
CA ARG A 358 4.19 10.75 -13.63
C ARG A 358 5.61 10.21 -13.70
N ARG A 359 6.00 9.40 -12.73
CA ARG A 359 7.33 8.79 -12.58
C ARG A 359 7.22 7.30 -12.29
N PRO A 360 8.25 6.49 -12.61
CA PRO A 360 8.29 5.07 -12.27
C PRO A 360 8.62 4.88 -10.78
N ILE A 361 7.64 5.09 -9.90
CA ILE A 361 7.80 5.04 -8.43
C ILE A 361 6.89 4.01 -7.76
N TYR A 362 6.18 3.21 -8.54
CA TYR A 362 5.07 2.39 -8.06
C TYR A 362 5.49 0.98 -7.62
N ARG A 363 6.39 0.32 -8.36
CA ARG A 363 6.86 -1.03 -8.05
C ARG A 363 7.40 -1.18 -6.61
N GLN A 364 8.10 -0.17 -6.11
CA GLN A 364 8.66 -0.15 -4.76
C GLN A 364 7.62 -0.09 -3.65
N THR A 365 6.36 0.26 -3.95
CA THR A 365 5.26 0.33 -2.98
C THR A 365 4.41 -0.95 -2.94
N ALA A 366 4.64 -1.89 -3.85
CA ALA A 366 3.81 -3.08 -4.01
C ALA A 366 3.84 -4.04 -2.81
N ALA A 367 4.77 -3.89 -1.86
CA ALA A 367 4.83 -4.65 -0.62
C ALA A 367 5.19 -3.75 0.57
N TYR A 368 4.81 -4.18 1.78
CA TYR A 368 5.08 -3.50 3.06
C TYR A 368 4.36 -2.16 3.24
N GLY A 369 3.22 -1.98 2.57
CA GLY A 369 2.37 -0.81 2.63
C GLY A 369 2.77 0.32 1.67
N HIS A 370 1.78 1.09 1.26
CA HIS A 370 1.97 2.30 0.44
C HIS A 370 2.23 3.54 1.29
N PHE A 371 1.95 3.47 2.60
CA PHE A 371 2.03 4.57 3.55
C PHE A 371 2.99 4.27 4.70
N GLY A 372 3.55 5.33 5.31
CA GLY A 372 4.46 5.22 6.43
C GLY A 372 5.83 4.62 6.08
N ARG A 373 6.22 4.64 4.81
CA ARG A 373 7.50 4.11 4.34
C ARG A 373 8.64 5.09 4.66
N THR A 374 9.62 4.63 5.40
CA THR A 374 10.82 5.41 5.78
C THR A 374 12.07 4.94 5.04
N ASP A 375 12.00 3.78 4.40
CA ASP A 375 13.08 3.15 3.63
C ASP A 375 13.16 3.67 2.18
N ILE A 376 12.10 4.28 1.67
CA ILE A 376 12.00 4.85 0.33
C ILE A 376 11.41 6.27 0.40
N LYS A 377 11.77 7.10 -0.59
CA LYS A 377 11.28 8.47 -0.65
C LYS A 377 10.02 8.55 -1.50
N LEU A 378 8.89 8.78 -0.87
CA LEU A 378 7.59 8.90 -1.50
C LEU A 378 7.04 10.33 -1.37
N PRO A 379 6.50 10.95 -2.45
CA PRO A 379 6.02 12.33 -2.39
C PRO A 379 4.88 12.55 -1.39
N TRP A 380 3.96 11.59 -1.27
CA TRP A 380 2.83 11.67 -0.35
C TRP A 380 3.18 11.48 1.13
N GLU A 381 4.43 11.15 1.43
CA GLU A 381 4.96 11.09 2.80
C GLU A 381 5.71 12.38 3.19
N ALA A 382 5.82 13.37 2.30
CA ALA A 382 6.49 14.63 2.59
C ALA A 382 5.73 15.47 3.63
N LEU A 383 6.49 16.27 4.42
CA LEU A 383 5.98 17.16 5.47
C LEU A 383 6.20 18.65 5.13
N ASP A 384 6.24 18.96 3.86
CA ASP A 384 6.57 20.28 3.32
C ASP A 384 5.45 21.34 3.53
N LYS A 385 4.22 20.90 3.82
CA LYS A 385 3.08 21.78 4.14
C LYS A 385 2.95 22.15 5.62
N VAL A 386 3.72 21.51 6.51
CA VAL A 386 3.58 21.69 7.96
C VAL A 386 3.72 23.16 8.38
N ASN A 387 4.70 23.90 7.85
CA ASN A 387 4.90 25.29 8.22
C ASN A 387 3.80 26.22 7.70
N ASP A 388 3.23 25.92 6.54
CA ASP A 388 2.12 26.69 5.99
C ASP A 388 0.84 26.45 6.79
N LEU A 389 0.60 25.22 7.20
CA LEU A 389 -0.56 24.85 8.01
C LEU A 389 -0.49 25.40 9.44
N LYS A 390 0.67 25.46 10.06
CA LYS A 390 0.83 26.02 11.42
C LYS A 390 0.36 27.47 11.56
N LYS A 391 0.25 28.22 10.47
CA LYS A 391 -0.25 29.62 10.48
C LYS A 391 -1.72 29.73 10.88
N TYR A 392 -2.48 28.64 10.83
CA TYR A 392 -3.89 28.60 11.18
C TYR A 392 -4.15 28.19 12.64
N LEU A 393 -3.12 27.73 13.38
CA LEU A 393 -3.17 27.37 14.79
C LEU A 393 -2.71 28.50 15.70
#